data_c332ea0a2cea35a3523aa702468567a5
#
_entry.id   c332ea0a2cea35a3523aa702468567a5
#
_cell.length_a   1.000
_cell.length_b   1.000
_cell.length_c   1.000
_cell.angle_alpha   90.00
_cell.angle_beta   90.00
_cell.angle_gamma   90.00
#
_symmetry.space_group_name_H-M   'P 1'
#
loop_
_entity.id
_entity.type
_entity.pdbx_description
1 polymer ?
#
loop_
_entity_poly.entity_id
_entity_poly.type
_entity_poly.pdbx_seq_one_letter_code
_entity_poly.pdbx_strand_id
1 'polypeptide(L)'
;MEKQVKVISLISDDFEDLELWYPILRGREAGVQVDVAGEAIREYTGKYGVHAQANFTFEEIPYEAYDGLLIPGGWAPDKLRRFDRVLEMARYFMAVQKPVGISCHAGWGLCSAEVLSGRQVTSTPGIKDDMRHAGATWVNEPVVTDGTLISARWPQDLPAYMPAYLKALLG
;
A
#
# COMPACT_ATOMS: atom_id res chain seq x y z
N MET A 1 1.39 29.17 2.54
CA MET A 1 0.89 27.97 3.28
C MET A 1 1.58 26.77 2.67
N GLU A 2 2.20 25.94 3.49
CA GLU A 2 2.76 24.68 3.01
C GLU A 2 1.64 23.78 2.48
N LYS A 3 1.89 23.12 1.36
CA LYS A 3 0.94 22.18 0.77
C LYS A 3 0.72 21.00 1.72
N GLN A 4 -0.54 20.72 2.07
CA GLN A 4 -0.87 19.52 2.84
C GLN A 4 -0.51 18.26 2.05
N VAL A 5 0.41 17.45 2.56
CA VAL A 5 0.75 16.14 1.98
C VAL A 5 -0.38 15.15 2.23
N LYS A 6 -0.80 14.42 1.18
CA LYS A 6 -1.95 13.52 1.21
C LYS A 6 -1.57 12.13 0.70
N VAL A 7 -2.03 11.10 1.41
CA VAL A 7 -1.81 9.69 1.05
C VAL A 7 -3.14 8.95 1.01
N ILE A 8 -3.29 8.04 0.06
CA ILE A 8 -4.40 7.08 0.00
C ILE A 8 -3.96 5.79 0.69
N SER A 9 -4.75 5.28 1.62
CA SER A 9 -4.69 3.91 2.09
C SER A 9 -5.85 3.12 1.50
N LEU A 10 -5.58 2.06 0.75
CA LEU A 10 -6.62 1.19 0.23
C LEU A 10 -7.16 0.26 1.32
N ILE A 11 -8.43 -0.10 1.23
CA ILE A 11 -9.06 -1.01 2.18
C ILE A 11 -10.00 -2.01 1.48
N SER A 12 -10.01 -3.22 1.98
CA SER A 12 -11.03 -4.24 1.74
C SER A 12 -11.13 -5.13 2.98
N ASP A 13 -12.22 -5.88 3.15
CA ASP A 13 -12.35 -6.81 4.28
C ASP A 13 -11.19 -7.81 4.34
N ASP A 14 -10.91 -8.29 5.53
CA ASP A 14 -9.79 -9.18 5.86
C ASP A 14 -8.41 -8.53 5.65
N PHE A 15 -8.32 -7.20 5.73
CA PHE A 15 -7.03 -6.53 5.81
C PHE A 15 -6.27 -6.99 7.07
N GLU A 16 -4.95 -7.01 7.00
CA GLU A 16 -4.17 -7.22 8.22
C GLU A 16 -4.25 -5.96 9.07
N ASP A 17 -4.72 -6.11 10.30
CA ASP A 17 -5.16 -5.00 11.17
C ASP A 17 -4.06 -3.97 11.42
N LEU A 18 -2.85 -4.42 11.74
CA LEU A 18 -1.72 -3.53 11.97
C LEU A 18 -1.16 -2.92 10.67
N GLU A 19 -1.18 -3.66 9.59
CA GLU A 19 -0.68 -3.19 8.28
C GLU A 19 -1.56 -2.11 7.66
N LEU A 20 -2.82 -2.01 8.09
CA LEU A 20 -3.67 -0.87 7.77
C LEU A 20 -3.48 0.26 8.78
N TRP A 21 -3.71 -0.02 10.07
CA TRP A 21 -3.80 1.01 11.10
C TRP A 21 -2.46 1.66 11.46
N TYR A 22 -1.39 0.89 11.56
CA TYR A 22 -0.09 1.48 11.91
C TYR A 22 0.37 2.51 10.88
N PRO A 23 0.36 2.23 9.56
CA PRO A 23 0.68 3.25 8.55
C PRO A 23 -0.22 4.48 8.59
N ILE A 24 -1.53 4.30 8.80
CA ILE A 24 -2.48 5.42 8.92
C ILE A 24 -2.12 6.31 10.11
N LEU A 25 -1.95 5.72 11.29
CA LEU A 25 -1.67 6.48 12.52
C LEU A 25 -0.28 7.13 12.46
N ARG A 26 0.71 6.41 11.98
CA ARG A 26 2.08 6.92 11.84
C ARG A 26 2.18 8.06 10.80
N GLY A 27 1.43 7.96 9.72
CA GLY A 27 1.32 9.04 8.73
C GLY A 27 0.67 10.28 9.33
N ARG A 28 -0.45 10.12 10.03
CA ARG A 28 -1.14 11.21 10.72
C ARG A 28 -0.27 11.88 11.79
N GLU A 29 0.47 11.09 12.57
CA GLU A 29 1.46 11.61 13.53
C GLU A 29 2.53 12.47 12.86
N ALA A 30 2.93 12.13 11.65
CA ALA A 30 3.88 12.89 10.83
C ALA A 30 3.24 14.10 10.11
N GLY A 31 1.98 14.43 10.37
CA GLY A 31 1.28 15.54 9.74
C GLY A 31 0.73 15.25 8.33
N VAL A 32 0.73 14.00 7.91
CA VAL A 32 0.18 13.58 6.61
C VAL A 32 -1.33 13.37 6.72
N GLN A 33 -2.11 13.89 5.78
CA GLN A 33 -3.50 13.51 5.63
C GLN A 33 -3.57 12.11 5.01
N VAL A 34 -4.19 11.17 5.70
CA VAL A 34 -4.40 9.81 5.19
C VAL A 34 -5.88 9.57 5.01
N ASP A 35 -6.29 9.44 3.76
CA ASP A 35 -7.65 9.08 3.37
C ASP A 35 -7.73 7.59 3.02
N VAL A 36 -8.87 6.99 3.35
CA VAL A 36 -9.09 5.55 3.16
C VAL A 36 -10.10 5.34 2.04
N ALA A 37 -9.71 4.59 1.01
CA ALA A 37 -10.55 4.28 -0.13
C ALA A 37 -10.87 2.79 -0.20
N GLY A 38 -12.15 2.48 -0.35
CA GLY A 38 -12.69 1.14 -0.48
C GLY A 38 -13.61 0.98 -1.68
N GLU A 39 -14.17 -0.20 -1.86
CA GLU A 39 -15.21 -0.45 -2.88
C GLU A 39 -16.47 0.41 -2.63
N ALA A 40 -16.80 0.61 -1.36
CA ALA A 40 -17.92 1.41 -0.91
C ALA A 40 -17.53 2.24 0.32
N ILE A 41 -18.25 3.35 0.55
CA ILE A 41 -18.13 4.11 1.81
C ILE A 41 -18.88 3.33 2.89
N ARG A 42 -18.13 2.53 3.64
CA ARG A 42 -18.63 1.71 4.74
C ARG A 42 -17.51 1.33 5.69
N GLU A 43 -17.87 0.74 6.79
CA GLU A 43 -16.94 0.07 7.69
C GLU A 43 -16.49 -1.27 7.10
N TYR A 44 -15.21 -1.57 7.22
CA TYR A 44 -14.57 -2.82 6.85
C TYR A 44 -14.00 -3.49 8.10
N THR A 45 -13.94 -4.81 8.08
CA THR A 45 -13.43 -5.59 9.20
C THR A 45 -12.10 -6.23 8.84
N GLY A 46 -11.10 -6.01 9.69
CA GLY A 46 -9.80 -6.62 9.57
C GLY A 46 -9.81 -8.10 9.91
N LYS A 47 -8.78 -8.78 9.50
CA LYS A 47 -8.56 -10.22 9.69
C LYS A 47 -8.66 -10.66 11.16
N TYR A 48 -8.30 -9.80 12.10
CA TYR A 48 -8.36 -10.04 13.54
C TYR A 48 -9.47 -9.24 14.23
N GLY A 49 -10.39 -8.65 13.48
CA GLY A 49 -11.60 -8.04 13.98
C GLY A 49 -11.54 -6.53 14.26
N VAL A 50 -10.45 -5.86 13.96
CA VAL A 50 -10.39 -4.40 14.06
C VAL A 50 -11.13 -3.77 12.88
N HIS A 51 -11.91 -2.73 13.16
CA HIS A 51 -12.71 -2.04 12.16
C HIS A 51 -12.02 -0.79 11.63
N ALA A 52 -12.31 -0.44 10.38
CA ALA A 52 -11.89 0.81 9.78
C ALA A 52 -12.92 1.30 8.75
N GLN A 53 -13.13 2.62 8.72
CA GLN A 53 -14.10 3.27 7.84
C GLN A 53 -13.42 3.77 6.56
N ALA A 54 -13.95 3.41 5.39
CA ALA A 54 -13.60 4.08 4.14
C ALA A 54 -14.35 5.41 4.03
N ASN A 55 -13.66 6.47 3.64
CA ASN A 55 -14.24 7.78 3.42
C ASN A 55 -14.33 8.17 1.94
N PHE A 56 -13.79 7.33 1.06
CA PHE A 56 -13.93 7.42 -0.40
C PHE A 56 -14.21 6.05 -1.00
N THR A 57 -14.85 6.04 -2.17
CA THR A 57 -14.83 4.85 -3.04
C THR A 57 -13.60 4.89 -3.94
N PHE A 58 -13.20 3.73 -4.50
CA PHE A 58 -12.12 3.67 -5.49
C PHE A 58 -12.44 4.53 -6.72
N GLU A 59 -13.72 4.63 -7.11
CA GLU A 59 -14.15 5.36 -8.29
C GLU A 59 -14.14 6.88 -8.08
N GLU A 60 -14.49 7.34 -6.88
CA GLU A 60 -14.65 8.77 -6.60
C GLU A 60 -13.38 9.46 -6.13
N ILE A 61 -12.40 8.71 -5.60
CA ILE A 61 -11.18 9.33 -5.07
C ILE A 61 -10.36 9.97 -6.19
N PRO A 62 -10.06 11.30 -6.10
CA PRO A 62 -9.24 11.97 -7.10
C PRO A 62 -7.76 11.68 -6.87
N TYR A 63 -7.33 10.45 -7.14
CA TYR A 63 -6.03 9.92 -6.74
C TYR A 63 -4.84 10.72 -7.28
N GLU A 64 -4.99 11.40 -8.41
CA GLU A 64 -3.94 12.24 -8.99
C GLU A 64 -3.55 13.42 -8.08
N ALA A 65 -4.48 13.85 -7.21
CA ALA A 65 -4.25 14.91 -6.23
C ALA A 65 -3.49 14.46 -4.97
N TYR A 66 -3.19 13.17 -4.87
CA TYR A 66 -2.47 12.59 -3.73
C TYR A 66 -0.98 12.45 -4.01
N ASP A 67 -0.20 12.40 -2.94
CA ASP A 67 1.26 12.37 -2.97
C ASP A 67 1.84 10.96 -2.73
N GLY A 68 1.02 9.98 -2.33
CA GLY A 68 1.45 8.62 -2.09
C GLY A 68 0.29 7.62 -1.96
N LEU A 69 0.63 6.34 -2.03
CA LEU A 69 -0.29 5.20 -1.95
C LEU A 69 0.22 4.18 -0.92
N LEU A 70 -0.69 3.67 -0.09
CA LEU A 70 -0.45 2.57 0.85
C LEU A 70 -1.42 1.43 0.56
N ILE A 71 -0.90 0.22 0.50
CA ILE A 71 -1.68 -1.00 0.29
C ILE A 71 -1.38 -1.97 1.44
N PRO A 72 -2.36 -2.27 2.32
CA PRO A 72 -2.19 -3.21 3.40
C PRO A 72 -2.20 -4.66 2.90
N GLY A 73 -1.69 -5.55 3.73
CA GLY A 73 -1.75 -6.98 3.48
C GLY A 73 -2.99 -7.66 4.05
N GLY A 74 -2.81 -8.84 4.64
CA GLY A 74 -3.90 -9.74 4.97
C GLY A 74 -4.44 -10.42 3.71
N TRP A 75 -5.73 -10.65 3.63
CA TRP A 75 -6.40 -11.17 2.44
C TRP A 75 -7.05 -10.06 1.59
N ALA A 76 -7.01 -8.81 2.04
CA ALA A 76 -7.49 -7.67 1.28
C ALA A 76 -6.85 -7.55 -0.12
N PRO A 77 -5.53 -7.77 -0.33
CA PRO A 77 -4.92 -7.68 -1.64
C PRO A 77 -5.51 -8.62 -2.70
N ASP A 78 -5.97 -9.80 -2.32
CA ASP A 78 -6.67 -10.70 -3.24
C ASP A 78 -7.97 -10.10 -3.76
N LYS A 79 -8.66 -9.33 -2.93
CA LYS A 79 -9.88 -8.62 -3.31
C LYS A 79 -9.57 -7.34 -4.08
N LEU A 80 -8.63 -6.52 -3.56
CA LEU A 80 -8.23 -5.25 -4.16
C LEU A 80 -7.75 -5.39 -5.60
N ARG A 81 -6.99 -6.45 -5.91
CA ARG A 81 -6.45 -6.71 -7.25
C ARG A 81 -7.50 -6.96 -8.33
N ARG A 82 -8.75 -7.19 -7.95
CA ARG A 82 -9.87 -7.45 -8.86
C ARG A 82 -10.55 -6.18 -9.37
N PHE A 83 -10.21 -5.01 -8.81
CA PHE A 83 -10.77 -3.72 -9.21
C PHE A 83 -9.83 -3.00 -10.17
N ASP A 84 -10.28 -2.76 -11.40
CA ASP A 84 -9.50 -2.06 -12.42
C ASP A 84 -9.01 -0.69 -11.92
N ARG A 85 -9.85 0.04 -11.19
CA ARG A 85 -9.52 1.34 -10.63
C ARG A 85 -8.36 1.28 -9.63
N VAL A 86 -8.26 0.21 -8.84
CA VAL A 86 -7.11 -0.02 -7.94
C VAL A 86 -5.82 -0.25 -8.73
N LEU A 87 -5.91 -1.04 -9.81
CA LEU A 87 -4.76 -1.29 -10.69
C LEU A 87 -4.32 -0.03 -11.42
N GLU A 88 -5.26 0.82 -11.86
CA GLU A 88 -4.98 2.14 -12.44
C GLU A 88 -4.23 3.04 -11.44
N MET A 89 -4.68 3.12 -10.19
CA MET A 89 -3.98 3.86 -9.14
C MET A 89 -2.54 3.36 -8.97
N ALA A 90 -2.35 2.05 -8.85
CA ALA A 90 -1.01 1.47 -8.71
C ALA A 90 -0.10 1.85 -9.90
N ARG A 91 -0.59 1.72 -11.13
CA ARG A 91 0.14 2.12 -12.34
C ARG A 91 0.48 3.61 -12.34
N TYR A 92 -0.48 4.45 -11.97
CA TYR A 92 -0.28 5.90 -11.93
C TYR A 92 0.83 6.28 -10.94
N PHE A 93 0.72 5.87 -9.67
CA PHE A 93 1.71 6.24 -8.66
C PHE A 93 3.11 5.75 -9.01
N MET A 94 3.24 4.54 -9.56
CA MET A 94 4.51 4.02 -10.02
C MET A 94 5.07 4.80 -11.22
N ALA A 95 4.22 5.16 -12.18
CA ALA A 95 4.62 5.90 -13.39
C ALA A 95 5.08 7.33 -13.08
N VAL A 96 4.38 8.04 -12.18
CA VAL A 96 4.74 9.41 -11.78
C VAL A 96 5.76 9.45 -10.64
N GLN A 97 6.28 8.31 -10.23
CA GLN A 97 7.30 8.17 -9.18
C GLN A 97 6.89 8.81 -7.83
N LYS A 98 5.62 8.68 -7.47
CA LYS A 98 5.14 8.97 -6.13
C LYS A 98 5.27 7.73 -5.24
N PRO A 99 5.52 7.88 -3.93
CA PRO A 99 5.71 6.75 -3.04
C PRO A 99 4.55 5.76 -3.03
N VAL A 100 4.89 4.48 -3.21
CA VAL A 100 3.98 3.35 -3.06
C VAL A 100 4.51 2.44 -1.98
N GLY A 101 3.73 2.26 -0.92
CA GLY A 101 4.05 1.37 0.18
C GLY A 101 3.20 0.11 0.14
N ILE A 102 3.85 -1.05 0.19
CA ILE A 102 3.20 -2.36 0.22
C ILE A 102 3.74 -3.20 1.37
N SER A 103 2.89 -3.96 2.02
CA SER A 103 3.29 -4.92 3.05
C SER A 103 2.65 -6.28 2.83
N CYS A 104 3.35 -7.34 3.23
CA CYS A 104 2.86 -8.72 3.26
C CYS A 104 2.37 -9.21 1.89
N HIS A 105 1.07 -9.50 1.75
CA HIS A 105 0.44 -9.93 0.49
C HIS A 105 0.10 -8.79 -0.48
N ALA A 106 0.34 -7.54 -0.11
CA ALA A 106 -0.02 -6.38 -0.94
C ALA A 106 0.66 -6.38 -2.31
N GLY A 107 1.79 -7.06 -2.45
CA GLY A 107 2.47 -7.26 -3.72
C GLY A 107 1.60 -7.86 -4.82
N TRP A 108 0.58 -8.62 -4.48
CA TRP A 108 -0.38 -9.15 -5.47
C TRP A 108 -1.06 -8.05 -6.29
N GLY A 109 -1.35 -6.90 -5.69
CA GLY A 109 -1.91 -5.75 -6.41
C GLY A 109 -0.96 -5.24 -7.48
N LEU A 110 0.34 -5.16 -7.17
CA LEU A 110 1.36 -4.71 -8.11
C LEU A 110 1.68 -5.77 -9.18
N CYS A 111 1.58 -7.07 -8.85
CA CYS A 111 1.65 -8.14 -9.84
C CYS A 111 0.55 -7.97 -10.90
N SER A 112 -0.70 -7.78 -10.46
CA SER A 112 -1.85 -7.58 -11.36
C SER A 112 -1.79 -6.27 -12.13
N ALA A 113 -1.21 -5.22 -11.54
CA ALA A 113 -0.97 -3.95 -12.23
C ALA A 113 0.20 -4.00 -13.24
N GLU A 114 0.98 -5.09 -13.25
CA GLU A 114 2.12 -5.30 -14.16
C GLU A 114 3.22 -4.24 -14.03
N VAL A 115 3.52 -3.80 -12.80
CA VAL A 115 4.49 -2.72 -12.52
C VAL A 115 5.75 -3.19 -11.81
N LEU A 116 5.95 -4.50 -11.66
CA LEU A 116 7.07 -5.06 -10.89
C LEU A 116 8.29 -5.47 -11.72
N SER A 117 8.21 -5.48 -13.02
CA SER A 117 9.34 -5.89 -13.87
C SER A 117 10.58 -5.04 -13.62
N GLY A 118 11.70 -5.70 -13.29
CA GLY A 118 12.99 -5.05 -12.99
C GLY A 118 13.07 -4.38 -11.61
N ARG A 119 12.04 -4.49 -10.76
CA ARG A 119 12.03 -3.93 -9.40
C ARG A 119 12.63 -4.87 -8.38
N GLN A 120 13.27 -4.31 -7.35
CA GLN A 120 13.59 -5.04 -6.12
C GLN A 120 12.47 -4.90 -5.12
N VAL A 121 12.05 -6.02 -4.54
CA VAL A 121 10.93 -6.05 -3.59
C VAL A 121 11.13 -7.09 -2.50
N THR A 122 10.42 -6.91 -1.40
CA THR A 122 10.12 -7.98 -0.46
C THR A 122 8.61 -8.15 -0.29
N SER A 123 8.22 -9.22 0.35
CA SER A 123 6.83 -9.54 0.69
C SER A 123 6.81 -10.61 1.76
N THR A 124 5.64 -11.01 2.23
CA THR A 124 5.53 -12.31 2.90
C THR A 124 6.09 -13.39 1.96
N PRO A 125 6.89 -14.35 2.50
CA PRO A 125 7.50 -15.39 1.67
C PRO A 125 6.50 -16.24 0.88
N GLY A 126 5.24 -16.31 1.33
CA GLY A 126 4.19 -17.07 0.66
C GLY A 126 3.89 -16.64 -0.77
N ILE A 127 4.16 -15.39 -1.12
CA ILE A 127 3.96 -14.86 -2.48
C ILE A 127 5.27 -14.53 -3.22
N LYS A 128 6.39 -15.02 -2.70
CA LYS A 128 7.71 -14.80 -3.30
C LYS A 128 7.76 -15.16 -4.78
N ASP A 129 7.19 -16.30 -5.12
CA ASP A 129 7.21 -16.80 -6.49
C ASP A 129 6.31 -15.96 -7.41
N ASP A 130 5.17 -15.49 -6.92
CA ASP A 130 4.30 -14.56 -7.66
C ASP A 130 5.03 -13.26 -8.00
N MET A 131 5.77 -12.71 -7.04
CA MET A 131 6.58 -11.51 -7.25
C MET A 131 7.68 -11.74 -8.32
N ARG A 132 8.36 -12.89 -8.26
CA ARG A 132 9.37 -13.28 -9.25
C ARG A 132 8.78 -13.48 -10.64
N HIS A 133 7.64 -14.15 -10.73
CA HIS A 133 6.94 -14.34 -11.99
C HIS A 133 6.44 -13.03 -12.60
N ALA A 134 6.16 -12.03 -11.76
CA ALA A 134 5.87 -10.66 -12.21
C ALA A 134 7.12 -9.86 -12.64
N GLY A 135 8.30 -10.47 -12.62
CA GLY A 135 9.55 -9.87 -13.08
C GLY A 135 10.37 -9.15 -12.01
N ALA A 136 9.99 -9.27 -10.75
CA ALA A 136 10.74 -8.66 -9.65
C ALA A 136 11.91 -9.53 -9.17
N THR A 137 12.93 -8.88 -8.60
CA THR A 137 13.94 -9.51 -7.75
C THR A 137 13.43 -9.47 -6.31
N TRP A 138 13.11 -10.63 -5.77
CA TRP A 138 12.63 -10.75 -4.40
C TRP A 138 13.81 -10.90 -3.41
N VAL A 139 13.82 -10.07 -2.38
CA VAL A 139 14.87 -10.04 -1.35
C VAL A 139 14.23 -10.29 0.02
N ASN A 140 14.80 -11.19 0.81
CA ASN A 140 14.30 -11.48 2.16
C ASN A 140 14.90 -10.50 3.18
N GLU A 141 14.40 -9.27 3.16
CA GLU A 141 14.79 -8.21 4.09
C GLU A 141 13.54 -7.63 4.74
N PRO A 142 13.65 -7.06 5.95
CA PRO A 142 12.52 -6.41 6.62
C PRO A 142 11.86 -5.33 5.78
N VAL A 143 12.67 -4.52 5.10
CA VAL A 143 12.22 -3.45 4.20
C VAL A 143 13.12 -3.41 2.99
N VAL A 144 12.53 -3.30 1.82
CA VAL A 144 13.24 -3.03 0.56
C VAL A 144 12.71 -1.72 -0.01
N THR A 145 13.62 -0.78 -0.26
CA THR A 145 13.34 0.47 -0.95
C THR A 145 13.96 0.43 -2.33
N ASP A 146 13.13 0.50 -3.36
CA ASP A 146 13.54 0.63 -4.75
C ASP A 146 12.91 1.89 -5.34
N GLY A 147 13.70 2.98 -5.35
CA GLY A 147 13.17 4.29 -5.72
C GLY A 147 12.04 4.71 -4.79
N THR A 148 10.85 4.86 -5.35
CA THR A 148 9.63 5.23 -4.60
C THR A 148 8.76 4.03 -4.21
N LEU A 149 9.19 2.82 -4.51
CA LEU A 149 8.52 1.58 -4.07
C LEU A 149 9.15 1.09 -2.76
N ILE A 150 8.37 1.06 -1.69
CA ILE A 150 8.76 0.61 -0.37
C ILE A 150 7.95 -0.63 -0.02
N SER A 151 8.61 -1.74 0.28
CA SER A 151 7.98 -3.02 0.59
C SER A 151 8.46 -3.60 1.91
N ALA A 152 7.57 -4.32 2.61
CA ALA A 152 7.83 -5.01 3.87
C ALA A 152 7.20 -6.40 3.85
N ARG A 153 7.59 -7.28 4.78
CA ARG A 153 7.16 -8.68 4.78
C ARG A 153 5.89 -8.95 5.58
N TRP A 154 5.78 -8.35 6.79
CA TRP A 154 4.74 -8.62 7.76
C TRP A 154 4.68 -7.54 8.86
N PRO A 155 3.73 -7.61 9.83
CA PRO A 155 3.55 -6.56 10.83
C PRO A 155 4.79 -6.22 11.66
N GLN A 156 5.65 -7.19 11.95
CA GLN A 156 6.87 -6.97 12.73
C GLN A 156 7.87 -6.03 12.04
N ASP A 157 7.77 -5.89 10.72
CA ASP A 157 8.64 -5.01 9.93
C ASP A 157 8.10 -3.57 9.82
N LEU A 158 6.86 -3.30 10.25
CA LEU A 158 6.23 -1.98 10.14
C LEU A 158 7.02 -0.84 10.80
N PRO A 159 7.68 -1.04 11.97
CA PRO A 159 8.52 0.00 12.57
C PRO A 159 9.72 0.41 11.70
N ALA A 160 10.21 -0.46 10.83
CA ALA A 160 11.25 -0.13 9.85
C ALA A 160 10.67 0.37 8.53
N TYR A 161 9.50 -0.13 8.13
CA TYR A 161 8.80 0.20 6.90
C TYR A 161 8.33 1.65 6.86
N MET A 162 7.66 2.12 7.90
CA MET A 162 7.07 3.46 7.88
C MET A 162 8.08 4.61 7.88
N PRO A 163 9.22 4.55 8.60
CA PRO A 163 10.27 5.55 8.42
C PRO A 163 10.80 5.63 6.99
N ALA A 164 10.98 4.48 6.32
CA ALA A 164 11.42 4.45 4.92
C ALA A 164 10.36 5.06 3.98
N TYR A 165 9.08 4.72 4.18
CA TYR A 165 7.98 5.30 3.40
C TYR A 165 7.87 6.81 3.61
N LEU A 166 7.89 7.28 4.85
CA LEU A 166 7.80 8.71 5.17
C LEU A 166 9.00 9.49 4.65
N LYS A 167 10.20 8.91 4.65
CA LYS A 167 11.38 9.52 4.04
C LYS A 167 11.18 9.70 2.53
N ALA A 168 10.62 8.72 1.84
CA ALA A 168 10.35 8.84 0.41
C ALA A 168 9.23 9.86 0.12
N LEU A 169 8.29 10.04 1.04
CA LEU A 169 7.13 10.92 0.89
C LEU A 169 7.45 12.38 1.22
N LEU A 170 8.23 12.62 2.25
CA LEU A 170 8.47 13.95 2.82
C LEU A 170 9.85 14.53 2.48
N GLY A 171 10.78 13.70 2.00
CA GLY A 171 12.16 14.06 1.67
C GLY A 171 13.09 13.83 2.84
#